data_7954bc53d16ee239632111ced036dad9
#
_entry.id   7954bc53d16ee239632111ced036dad9
#
_cell.length_a   1.000
_cell.length_b   1.000
_cell.length_c   1.000
_cell.angle_alpha   90.00
_cell.angle_beta   90.00
_cell.angle_gamma   90.00
#
_symmetry.space_group_name_H-M   'P 1'
#
loop_
_entity.id
_entity.type
_entity.pdbx_description
1 polymer ?
#
loop_
_entity_poly.entity_id
_entity_poly.type
_entity_poly.pdbx_seq_one_letter_code
_entity_poly.pdbx_strand_id
1 'polypeptide(L)'
;MNAELLAKAKSLGFSDRQIAHLTRQTEDEVRALRNKLGLVPSYRLVDTCAAEFEAYTPYYYSTYDRGDDEVKGNTAKKVMILGGGPNRIGQGIEFDYCCVHAAFALKEDGFETIMVNSNPETVSTDYDTSDKLFFEPLTLEDVLHIYEREKCWGAIAQFGGQTPLNLALGLQKNGVNIIGTSPQSIEIAEDRKLFAAMLNKLNIPQPPNGLATNEA
;
A
#
# COMPACT_ATOMS: atom_id res chain seq x y z
N MET A 1 -7.74 -21.69 14.69
CA MET A 1 -8.81 -20.70 14.91
C MET A 1 -10.01 -21.11 14.05
N ASN A 2 -11.26 -20.99 14.54
CA ASN A 2 -12.45 -21.31 13.73
C ASN A 2 -12.86 -20.06 12.90
N ALA A 3 -13.71 -20.28 11.88
CA ALA A 3 -14.14 -19.22 10.95
C ALA A 3 -14.92 -18.09 11.65
N GLU A 4 -15.77 -18.43 12.62
CA GLU A 4 -16.61 -17.46 13.33
C GLU A 4 -15.75 -16.51 14.19
N LEU A 5 -14.78 -17.07 14.92
CA LEU A 5 -13.86 -16.27 15.74
C LEU A 5 -12.98 -15.37 14.87
N LEU A 6 -12.50 -15.88 13.72
CA LEU A 6 -11.72 -15.09 12.78
C LEU A 6 -12.56 -13.93 12.20
N ALA A 7 -13.76 -14.21 11.75
CA ALA A 7 -14.68 -13.18 11.24
C ALA A 7 -14.97 -12.12 12.31
N LYS A 8 -15.20 -12.54 13.55
CA LYS A 8 -15.42 -11.63 14.67
C LYS A 8 -14.20 -10.78 14.97
N ALA A 9 -12.99 -11.36 14.97
CA ALA A 9 -11.75 -10.61 15.16
C ALA A 9 -11.57 -9.55 14.05
N LYS A 10 -11.81 -9.92 12.79
CA LYS A 10 -11.71 -8.97 11.66
C LYS A 10 -12.75 -7.85 11.79
N SER A 11 -14.00 -8.14 12.14
CA SER A 11 -15.03 -7.11 12.35
C SER A 11 -14.72 -6.16 13.52
N LEU A 12 -13.87 -6.57 14.45
CA LEU A 12 -13.38 -5.72 15.55
C LEU A 12 -12.08 -4.97 15.22
N GLY A 13 -11.59 -5.07 13.98
CA GLY A 13 -10.41 -4.35 13.50
C GLY A 13 -9.07 -5.00 13.77
N PHE A 14 -9.03 -6.28 14.18
CA PHE A 14 -7.75 -6.98 14.32
C PHE A 14 -7.11 -7.25 12.96
N SER A 15 -5.86 -6.81 12.77
CA SER A 15 -5.07 -7.13 11.58
C SER A 15 -4.64 -8.59 11.56
N ASP A 16 -4.33 -9.12 10.36
CA ASP A 16 -3.77 -10.48 10.21
C ASP A 16 -2.49 -10.63 11.04
N ARG A 17 -1.66 -9.58 11.11
CA ARG A 17 -0.45 -9.53 11.95
C ARG A 17 -0.73 -9.65 13.45
N GLN A 18 -1.74 -8.94 13.96
CA GLN A 18 -2.13 -9.03 15.38
C GLN A 18 -2.67 -10.41 15.72
N ILE A 19 -3.51 -10.96 14.84
CA ILE A 19 -4.06 -12.31 14.99
C ILE A 19 -2.94 -13.36 14.98
N ALA A 20 -2.00 -13.23 14.04
CA ALA A 20 -0.83 -14.11 13.94
C ALA A 20 0.00 -14.11 15.25
N HIS A 21 0.27 -12.92 15.79
CA HIS A 21 0.99 -12.79 17.07
C HIS A 21 0.25 -13.50 18.22
N LEU A 22 -1.05 -13.28 18.37
CA LEU A 22 -1.86 -13.87 19.43
C LEU A 22 -2.02 -15.39 19.29
N THR A 23 -2.01 -15.91 18.06
CA THR A 23 -2.18 -17.34 17.77
C THR A 23 -0.87 -18.09 17.54
N ARG A 24 0.28 -17.40 17.64
CA ARG A 24 1.62 -17.96 17.36
C ARG A 24 1.73 -18.53 15.94
N GLN A 25 1.10 -17.89 14.99
CA GLN A 25 1.15 -18.18 13.56
C GLN A 25 1.93 -17.07 12.82
N THR A 26 2.18 -17.25 11.54
CA THR A 26 2.68 -16.19 10.68
C THR A 26 1.51 -15.40 10.07
N GLU A 27 1.77 -14.17 9.65
CA GLU A 27 0.79 -13.32 8.96
C GLU A 27 0.30 -14.00 7.66
N ASP A 28 1.21 -14.63 6.92
CA ASP A 28 0.89 -15.37 5.69
C ASP A 28 -0.07 -16.54 5.96
N GLU A 29 0.07 -17.27 7.08
CA GLU A 29 -0.84 -18.35 7.46
C GLU A 29 -2.24 -17.84 7.81
N VAL A 30 -2.33 -16.74 8.54
CA VAL A 30 -3.62 -16.11 8.87
C VAL A 30 -4.30 -15.61 7.60
N ARG A 31 -3.56 -14.94 6.71
CA ARG A 31 -4.06 -14.49 5.41
C ARG A 31 -4.55 -15.65 4.55
N ALA A 32 -3.79 -16.74 4.46
CA ALA A 32 -4.19 -17.93 3.71
C ALA A 32 -5.49 -18.55 4.27
N LEU A 33 -5.61 -18.65 5.60
CA LEU A 33 -6.82 -19.14 6.25
C LEU A 33 -8.03 -18.24 5.96
N ARG A 34 -7.85 -16.92 6.09
CA ARG A 34 -8.89 -15.94 5.82
C ARG A 34 -9.39 -16.01 4.37
N ASN A 35 -8.47 -16.04 3.40
CA ASN A 35 -8.80 -16.18 1.99
C ASN A 35 -9.53 -17.50 1.68
N LYS A 36 -9.09 -18.62 2.28
CA LYS A 36 -9.77 -19.92 2.15
C LYS A 36 -11.21 -19.91 2.67
N LEU A 37 -11.47 -19.09 3.67
CA LEU A 37 -12.80 -18.93 4.26
C LEU A 37 -13.66 -17.86 3.55
N GLY A 38 -13.12 -17.19 2.52
CA GLY A 38 -13.81 -16.11 1.84
C GLY A 38 -13.99 -14.84 2.69
N LEU A 39 -13.23 -14.70 3.76
CA LEU A 39 -13.26 -13.53 4.64
C LEU A 39 -12.37 -12.44 4.06
N VAL A 40 -12.93 -11.63 3.18
CA VAL A 40 -12.29 -10.46 2.55
C VAL A 40 -13.06 -9.20 2.93
N PRO A 41 -12.40 -8.03 3.01
CA PRO A 41 -13.11 -6.78 3.26
C PRO A 41 -13.98 -6.40 2.06
N SER A 42 -15.09 -5.72 2.32
CA SER A 42 -15.81 -4.93 1.32
C SER A 42 -15.37 -3.48 1.39
N TYR A 43 -15.51 -2.76 0.29
CA TYR A 43 -15.14 -1.35 0.21
C TYR A 43 -16.38 -0.49 0.04
N ARG A 44 -16.44 0.59 0.83
CA ARG A 44 -17.54 1.53 0.83
C ARG A 44 -17.10 2.87 0.28
N LEU A 45 -18.01 3.53 -0.43
CA LEU A 45 -17.83 4.90 -0.85
C LEU A 45 -18.04 5.84 0.36
N VAL A 46 -17.14 6.81 0.51
CA VAL A 46 -17.33 7.85 1.54
C VAL A 46 -18.44 8.78 1.08
N ASP A 47 -19.52 8.85 1.86
CA ASP A 47 -20.60 9.79 1.60
C ASP A 47 -20.19 11.20 2.06
N THR A 48 -19.78 12.03 1.11
CA THR A 48 -19.39 13.42 1.34
C THR A 48 -20.57 14.40 1.27
N CYS A 49 -21.80 13.90 1.03
CA CYS A 49 -23.00 14.70 0.81
C CYS A 49 -24.08 14.45 1.87
N ALA A 50 -23.79 13.75 2.97
CA ALA A 50 -24.71 13.45 4.08
C ALA A 50 -26.05 12.84 3.61
N ALA A 51 -26.00 11.99 2.58
CA ALA A 51 -27.14 11.36 1.90
C ALA A 51 -28.17 12.33 1.27
N GLU A 52 -27.84 13.62 1.19
CA GLU A 52 -28.72 14.60 0.52
C GLU A 52 -28.60 14.51 -1.02
N PHE A 53 -27.42 14.12 -1.51
CA PHE A 53 -27.14 13.92 -2.92
C PHE A 53 -26.22 12.70 -3.11
N GLU A 54 -26.15 12.16 -4.32
CA GLU A 54 -25.17 11.12 -4.65
C GLU A 54 -23.75 11.69 -4.54
N ALA A 55 -22.89 11.02 -3.78
CA ALA A 55 -21.49 11.40 -3.66
C ALA A 55 -20.71 10.98 -4.92
N TYR A 56 -19.98 11.93 -5.51
CA TYR A 56 -19.16 11.70 -6.69
C TYR A 56 -17.65 11.61 -6.37
N THR A 57 -17.26 11.85 -5.12
CA THR A 57 -15.87 11.75 -4.70
C THR A 57 -15.39 10.30 -4.79
N PRO A 58 -14.21 10.02 -5.37
CA PRO A 58 -13.72 8.66 -5.59
C PRO A 58 -13.08 8.06 -4.32
N TYR A 59 -13.64 8.31 -3.16
CA TYR A 59 -13.09 7.98 -1.84
C TYR A 59 -13.67 6.69 -1.30
N TYR A 60 -12.80 5.73 -1.00
CA TYR A 60 -13.20 4.42 -0.50
C TYR A 60 -12.47 4.08 0.79
N TYR A 61 -13.12 3.27 1.63
CA TYR A 61 -12.54 2.67 2.83
C TYR A 61 -13.01 1.22 2.95
N SER A 62 -12.22 0.38 3.63
CA SER A 62 -12.55 -1.03 3.85
C SER A 62 -13.38 -1.23 5.11
N THR A 63 -14.19 -2.28 5.09
CA THR A 63 -14.91 -2.79 6.26
C THR A 63 -15.09 -4.31 6.18
N TYR A 64 -15.12 -4.95 7.34
CA TYR A 64 -15.54 -6.36 7.48
C TYR A 64 -17.00 -6.48 7.96
N ASP A 65 -17.75 -5.38 7.96
CA ASP A 65 -19.18 -5.41 8.21
C ASP A 65 -19.95 -6.04 7.06
N ARG A 66 -21.17 -6.50 7.36
CA ARG A 66 -22.06 -7.07 6.34
C ARG A 66 -22.51 -5.98 5.38
N GLY A 67 -22.41 -6.28 4.10
CA GLY A 67 -22.90 -5.44 3.02
C GLY A 67 -22.09 -5.58 1.75
N ASP A 68 -22.59 -5.04 0.66
CA ASP A 68 -22.02 -5.18 -0.66
C ASP A 68 -20.83 -4.21 -0.86
N ASP A 69 -19.94 -4.60 -1.73
CA ASP A 69 -18.83 -3.75 -2.19
C ASP A 69 -19.36 -2.67 -3.14
N GLU A 70 -19.05 -1.41 -2.84
CA GLU A 70 -19.56 -0.26 -3.59
C GLU A 70 -18.58 0.23 -4.67
N VAL A 71 -17.39 -0.36 -4.75
CA VAL A 71 -16.42 0.02 -5.77
C VAL A 71 -16.86 -0.48 -7.14
N LYS A 72 -17.12 0.44 -8.05
CA LYS A 72 -17.48 0.13 -9.43
C LYS A 72 -16.26 -0.46 -10.17
N GLY A 73 -16.40 -1.68 -10.66
CA GLY A 73 -15.39 -2.33 -11.50
C GLY A 73 -15.46 -1.86 -12.94
N ASN A 74 -14.33 -1.86 -13.63
CA ASN A 74 -14.23 -1.68 -15.07
C ASN A 74 -13.12 -2.57 -15.65
N THR A 75 -12.92 -2.53 -16.96
CA THR A 75 -11.93 -3.33 -17.69
C THR A 75 -10.64 -2.56 -17.98
N ALA A 76 -10.49 -1.32 -17.51
CA ALA A 76 -9.30 -0.53 -17.72
C ALA A 76 -8.07 -1.17 -17.07
N LYS A 77 -6.90 -0.91 -17.66
CA LYS A 77 -5.63 -1.31 -17.08
C LYS A 77 -5.31 -0.37 -15.91
N LYS A 78 -5.12 -0.93 -14.72
CA LYS A 78 -5.01 -0.18 -13.48
C LYS A 78 -3.60 -0.17 -12.93
N VAL A 79 -3.15 0.98 -12.45
CA VAL A 79 -1.88 1.11 -11.71
C VAL A 79 -2.17 1.68 -10.32
N MET A 80 -1.65 0.97 -9.31
CA MET A 80 -1.71 1.42 -7.93
C MET A 80 -0.51 2.32 -7.60
N ILE A 81 -0.76 3.40 -6.88
CA ILE A 81 0.28 4.31 -6.37
C ILE A 81 0.16 4.32 -4.86
N LEU A 82 1.26 4.00 -4.17
CA LEU A 82 1.32 4.02 -2.72
C LEU A 82 1.79 5.39 -2.23
N GLY A 83 0.95 6.08 -1.49
CA GLY A 83 1.26 7.36 -0.87
C GLY A 83 2.15 7.24 0.36
N GLY A 84 2.43 8.37 1.02
CA GLY A 84 3.35 8.44 2.16
C GLY A 84 2.76 8.08 3.51
N GLY A 85 1.43 8.05 3.61
CA GLY A 85 0.75 7.99 4.91
C GLY A 85 0.87 9.31 5.67
N PRO A 86 0.70 9.31 7.01
CA PRO A 86 0.82 10.51 7.82
C PRO A 86 2.19 11.15 7.71
N ASN A 87 2.23 12.49 7.62
CA ASN A 87 3.47 13.24 7.57
C ASN A 87 4.30 13.03 8.84
N ARG A 88 5.60 12.88 8.65
CA ARG A 88 6.58 12.73 9.74
C ARG A 88 7.46 13.97 9.83
N ILE A 89 7.99 14.26 11.02
CA ILE A 89 8.96 15.34 11.21
C ILE A 89 10.18 15.07 10.31
N GLY A 90 10.57 16.07 9.52
CA GLY A 90 11.68 15.97 8.57
C GLY A 90 11.31 15.38 7.21
N GLN A 91 10.06 15.02 6.97
CA GLN A 91 9.52 14.57 5.69
C GLN A 91 8.76 15.72 5.03
N GLY A 92 9.12 16.08 3.82
CA GLY A 92 8.48 17.16 3.08
C GLY A 92 7.36 16.66 2.17
N ILE A 93 6.63 17.59 1.59
CA ILE A 93 5.51 17.35 0.67
C ILE A 93 5.95 16.80 -0.70
N GLU A 94 7.24 16.85 -1.02
CA GLU A 94 7.80 16.39 -2.29
C GLU A 94 7.47 14.92 -2.60
N PHE A 95 7.39 14.06 -1.60
CA PHE A 95 7.00 12.66 -1.78
C PHE A 95 5.55 12.54 -2.24
N ASP A 96 4.66 13.32 -1.64
CA ASP A 96 3.26 13.36 -2.04
C ASP A 96 3.10 13.93 -3.44
N TYR A 97 3.83 14.98 -3.76
CA TYR A 97 3.87 15.59 -5.10
C TYR A 97 4.33 14.61 -6.18
N CYS A 98 5.31 13.75 -5.88
CA CYS A 98 5.72 12.68 -6.79
C CYS A 98 4.57 11.71 -7.07
N CYS A 99 3.75 11.37 -6.06
CA CYS A 99 2.57 10.54 -6.25
C CYS A 99 1.53 11.21 -7.16
N VAL A 100 1.29 12.51 -6.99
CA VAL A 100 0.39 13.32 -7.83
C VAL A 100 0.84 13.32 -9.29
N HIS A 101 2.11 13.64 -9.54
CA HIS A 101 2.66 13.64 -10.90
C HIS A 101 2.60 12.25 -11.56
N ALA A 102 2.86 11.19 -10.79
CA ALA A 102 2.71 9.83 -11.29
C ALA A 102 1.25 9.52 -11.69
N ALA A 103 0.27 9.96 -10.88
CA ALA A 103 -1.13 9.78 -11.21
C ALA A 103 -1.51 10.49 -12.52
N PHE A 104 -1.08 11.73 -12.68
CA PHE A 104 -1.38 12.49 -13.90
C PHE A 104 -0.72 11.88 -15.14
N ALA A 105 0.57 11.53 -15.07
CA ALA A 105 1.26 10.89 -16.18
C ALA A 105 0.61 9.54 -16.58
N LEU A 106 0.21 8.73 -15.62
CA LEU A 106 -0.48 7.47 -15.90
C LEU A 106 -1.87 7.68 -16.53
N LYS A 107 -2.62 8.72 -16.11
CA LYS A 107 -3.89 9.08 -16.74
C LYS A 107 -3.69 9.51 -18.20
N GLU A 108 -2.66 10.32 -18.48
CA GLU A 108 -2.30 10.71 -19.86
C GLU A 108 -1.97 9.49 -20.72
N ASP A 109 -1.35 8.47 -20.15
CA ASP A 109 -1.05 7.19 -20.83
C ASP A 109 -2.25 6.22 -20.88
N GLY A 110 -3.42 6.61 -20.40
CA GLY A 110 -4.67 5.86 -20.48
C GLY A 110 -4.83 4.76 -19.42
N PHE A 111 -4.09 4.82 -18.32
CA PHE A 111 -4.29 3.94 -17.18
C PHE A 111 -5.34 4.52 -16.23
N GLU A 112 -6.10 3.65 -15.58
CA GLU A 112 -6.87 4.01 -14.38
C GLU A 112 -5.94 4.01 -13.16
N THR A 113 -5.96 5.10 -12.42
CA THR A 113 -5.07 5.32 -11.27
C THR A 113 -5.75 4.99 -9.96
N ILE A 114 -5.11 4.16 -9.15
CA ILE A 114 -5.57 3.75 -7.83
C ILE A 114 -4.60 4.31 -6.80
N MET A 115 -5.00 5.36 -6.08
CA MET A 115 -4.21 5.91 -4.98
C MET A 115 -4.55 5.19 -3.68
N VAL A 116 -3.53 4.82 -2.91
CA VAL A 116 -3.69 4.30 -1.54
C VAL A 116 -2.93 5.21 -0.59
N ASN A 117 -3.63 5.89 0.29
CA ASN A 117 -3.02 6.78 1.28
C ASN A 117 -3.91 6.92 2.52
N SER A 118 -3.32 7.00 3.69
CA SER A 118 -4.03 7.21 4.95
C SER A 118 -4.00 8.66 5.45
N ASN A 119 -3.35 9.58 4.73
CA ASN A 119 -3.33 10.99 5.07
C ASN A 119 -4.49 11.70 4.36
N PRO A 120 -5.51 12.21 5.07
CA PRO A 120 -6.65 12.88 4.44
C PRO A 120 -6.36 14.33 4.02
N GLU A 121 -5.22 14.88 4.44
CA GLU A 121 -4.86 16.29 4.27
C GLU A 121 -3.58 16.46 3.44
N THR A 122 -3.60 15.91 2.22
CA THR A 122 -2.46 16.08 1.30
C THR A 122 -2.95 16.06 -0.16
N VAL A 123 -2.14 16.58 -1.08
CA VAL A 123 -2.54 16.79 -2.48
C VAL A 123 -2.86 15.47 -3.21
N SER A 124 -2.16 14.39 -2.88
CA SER A 124 -2.45 13.07 -3.50
C SER A 124 -3.81 12.50 -3.13
N THR A 125 -4.44 13.03 -2.08
CA THR A 125 -5.78 12.63 -1.62
C THR A 125 -6.88 13.60 -2.03
N ASP A 126 -6.57 14.57 -2.88
CA ASP A 126 -7.59 15.42 -3.50
C ASP A 126 -8.45 14.60 -4.49
N TYR A 127 -9.73 14.94 -4.58
CA TYR A 127 -10.72 14.18 -5.34
C TYR A 127 -10.47 14.12 -6.84
N ASP A 128 -9.65 15.00 -7.38
CA ASP A 128 -9.33 15.11 -8.81
C ASP A 128 -7.94 14.54 -9.17
N THR A 129 -7.16 14.09 -8.18
CA THR A 129 -5.81 13.58 -8.39
C THR A 129 -5.81 12.18 -9.02
N SER A 130 -6.56 11.24 -8.46
CA SER A 130 -6.64 9.85 -8.95
C SER A 130 -8.07 9.46 -9.33
N ASP A 131 -8.23 8.36 -10.08
CA ASP A 131 -9.56 7.87 -10.44
C ASP A 131 -10.26 7.19 -9.27
N LYS A 132 -9.47 6.57 -8.38
CA LYS A 132 -9.94 6.02 -7.10
C LYS A 132 -8.92 6.27 -6.01
N LEU A 133 -9.41 6.63 -4.84
CA LEU A 133 -8.61 6.81 -3.64
C LEU A 133 -9.12 5.89 -2.54
N PHE A 134 -8.23 5.04 -2.04
CA PHE A 134 -8.49 4.19 -0.88
C PHE A 134 -7.83 4.81 0.34
N PHE A 135 -8.66 5.26 1.28
CA PHE A 135 -8.20 5.73 2.60
C PHE A 135 -7.93 4.53 3.50
N GLU A 136 -6.75 3.95 3.34
CA GLU A 136 -6.35 2.75 4.06
C GLU A 136 -4.95 2.90 4.65
N PRO A 137 -4.67 2.20 5.74
CA PRO A 137 -3.31 2.09 6.25
C PRO A 137 -2.37 1.48 5.20
N LEU A 138 -1.15 2.01 5.14
CA LEU A 138 -0.11 1.44 4.27
C LEU A 138 0.52 0.22 4.96
N THR A 139 -0.25 -0.84 5.09
CA THR A 139 0.18 -2.16 5.58
C THR A 139 0.21 -3.16 4.45
N LEU A 140 0.94 -4.27 4.64
CA LEU A 140 0.97 -5.33 3.63
C LEU A 140 -0.43 -5.92 3.38
N GLU A 141 -1.20 -6.14 4.44
CA GLU A 141 -2.56 -6.67 4.39
C GLU A 141 -3.49 -5.79 3.54
N ASP A 142 -3.58 -4.50 3.89
CA ASP A 142 -4.54 -3.59 3.27
C ASP A 142 -4.19 -3.32 1.80
N VAL A 143 -2.90 -3.12 1.50
CA VAL A 143 -2.43 -2.90 0.13
C VAL A 143 -2.70 -4.12 -0.76
N LEU A 144 -2.45 -5.35 -0.24
CA LEU A 144 -2.74 -6.58 -0.99
C LEU A 144 -4.23 -6.75 -1.27
N HIS A 145 -5.10 -6.42 -0.32
CA HIS A 145 -6.55 -6.49 -0.52
C HIS A 145 -7.01 -5.59 -1.67
N ILE A 146 -6.54 -4.33 -1.69
CA ILE A 146 -6.89 -3.38 -2.75
C ILE A 146 -6.33 -3.84 -4.08
N TYR A 147 -5.06 -4.29 -4.12
CA TYR A 147 -4.41 -4.76 -5.34
C TYR A 147 -5.16 -5.94 -5.97
N GLU A 148 -5.55 -6.92 -5.17
CA GLU A 148 -6.31 -8.09 -5.60
C GLU A 148 -7.72 -7.72 -6.02
N ARG A 149 -8.40 -6.86 -5.23
CA ARG A 149 -9.76 -6.40 -5.49
C ARG A 149 -9.86 -5.64 -6.80
N GLU A 150 -8.96 -4.69 -7.03
CA GLU A 150 -8.93 -3.86 -8.23
C GLU A 150 -8.28 -4.57 -9.42
N LYS A 151 -7.63 -5.71 -9.21
CA LYS A 151 -6.88 -6.47 -10.23
C LYS A 151 -5.86 -5.56 -10.91
N CYS A 152 -5.09 -4.83 -10.13
CA CYS A 152 -4.10 -3.90 -10.65
C CYS A 152 -3.06 -4.63 -11.50
N TRP A 153 -2.66 -4.00 -12.61
CA TRP A 153 -1.58 -4.51 -13.45
C TRP A 153 -0.21 -4.30 -12.81
N GLY A 154 -0.05 -3.24 -12.05
CA GLY A 154 1.20 -2.92 -11.36
C GLY A 154 1.00 -1.97 -10.20
N ALA A 155 2.03 -1.85 -9.36
CA ALA A 155 2.05 -0.92 -8.24
C ALA A 155 3.37 -0.13 -8.21
N ILE A 156 3.30 1.16 -7.89
CA ILE A 156 4.44 2.05 -7.68
C ILE A 156 4.63 2.25 -6.18
N ALA A 157 5.80 1.86 -5.66
CA ALA A 157 6.14 1.96 -4.24
C ALA A 157 7.20 3.05 -3.93
N GLN A 158 7.82 3.65 -4.95
CA GLN A 158 9.02 4.46 -4.78
C GLN A 158 8.76 5.94 -4.47
N PHE A 159 7.52 6.43 -4.64
CA PHE A 159 7.24 7.86 -4.54
C PHE A 159 6.74 8.31 -3.17
N GLY A 160 6.11 7.44 -2.40
CA GLY A 160 5.50 7.77 -1.11
C GLY A 160 6.48 7.83 0.08
N GLY A 161 7.79 7.82 -0.16
CA GLY A 161 8.81 7.83 0.90
C GLY A 161 9.01 6.45 1.55
N GLN A 162 9.52 6.43 2.78
CA GLN A 162 9.99 5.21 3.44
C GLN A 162 8.89 4.16 3.68
N THR A 163 7.66 4.57 3.95
CA THR A 163 6.57 3.63 4.28
C THR A 163 6.29 2.65 3.15
N PRO A 164 6.00 3.09 1.91
CA PRO A 164 5.80 2.16 0.81
C PRO A 164 7.08 1.44 0.35
N LEU A 165 8.26 2.07 0.48
CA LEU A 165 9.52 1.39 0.19
C LEU A 165 9.71 0.14 1.05
N ASN A 166 9.39 0.21 2.33
CA ASN A 166 9.47 -0.93 3.26
C ASN A 166 8.49 -2.07 2.90
N LEU A 167 7.44 -1.79 2.12
CA LEU A 167 6.47 -2.80 1.69
C LEU A 167 6.90 -3.49 0.39
N ALA A 168 7.78 -2.91 -0.41
CA ALA A 168 8.06 -3.33 -1.78
C ALA A 168 8.44 -4.81 -1.91
N LEU A 169 9.35 -5.31 -1.07
CA LEU A 169 9.76 -6.72 -1.06
C LEU A 169 8.61 -7.65 -0.63
N GLY A 170 7.86 -7.26 0.41
CA GLY A 170 6.69 -8.02 0.89
C GLY A 170 5.60 -8.12 -0.17
N LEU A 171 5.31 -7.03 -0.86
CA LEU A 171 4.36 -6.98 -1.96
C LEU A 171 4.79 -7.87 -3.13
N GLN A 172 6.06 -7.77 -3.56
CA GLN A 172 6.60 -8.61 -4.63
C GLN A 172 6.52 -10.10 -4.28
N LYS A 173 6.86 -10.48 -3.04
CA LYS A 173 6.76 -11.87 -2.55
C LYS A 173 5.33 -12.41 -2.65
N ASN A 174 4.33 -11.55 -2.51
CA ASN A 174 2.91 -11.87 -2.62
C ASN A 174 2.34 -11.68 -4.05
N GLY A 175 3.19 -11.57 -5.06
CA GLY A 175 2.79 -11.56 -6.47
C GLY A 175 2.41 -10.19 -7.03
N VAL A 176 2.62 -9.10 -6.28
CA VAL A 176 2.41 -7.74 -6.79
C VAL A 176 3.51 -7.41 -7.81
N ASN A 177 3.11 -6.95 -8.99
CA ASN A 177 4.01 -6.45 -10.01
C ASN A 177 4.45 -5.03 -9.64
N ILE A 178 5.61 -4.88 -8.98
CA ILE A 178 6.18 -3.56 -8.67
C ILE A 178 6.80 -3.00 -9.95
N ILE A 179 6.31 -1.85 -10.38
CA ILE A 179 6.80 -1.13 -11.57
C ILE A 179 7.62 0.11 -11.16
N GLY A 180 8.47 0.58 -12.09
CA GLY A 180 9.45 1.63 -11.81
C GLY A 180 10.74 1.03 -11.24
N THR A 181 11.18 1.48 -10.07
CA THR A 181 12.38 0.93 -9.41
C THR A 181 12.10 -0.47 -8.88
N SER A 182 12.95 -1.44 -9.23
CA SER A 182 12.78 -2.82 -8.77
C SER A 182 12.96 -2.92 -7.25
N PRO A 183 12.23 -3.82 -6.56
CA PRO A 183 12.40 -4.03 -5.12
C PRO A 183 13.84 -4.37 -4.72
N GLN A 184 14.58 -5.08 -5.56
CA GLN A 184 16.01 -5.39 -5.33
C GLN A 184 16.87 -4.13 -5.39
N SER A 185 16.59 -3.21 -6.32
CA SER A 185 17.31 -1.92 -6.40
C SER A 185 16.98 -1.02 -5.21
N ILE A 186 15.73 -1.05 -4.75
CA ILE A 186 15.31 -0.36 -3.52
C ILE A 186 16.07 -0.93 -2.31
N GLU A 187 16.13 -2.25 -2.16
CA GLU A 187 16.85 -2.92 -1.07
C GLU A 187 18.34 -2.55 -1.07
N ILE A 188 18.99 -2.56 -2.25
CA ILE A 188 20.39 -2.19 -2.39
C ILE A 188 20.61 -0.72 -1.97
N ALA A 189 19.69 0.17 -2.30
CA ALA A 189 19.81 1.59 -1.96
C ALA A 189 19.56 1.85 -0.46
N GLU A 190 18.71 1.07 0.18
CA GLU A 190 18.32 1.24 1.59
C GLU A 190 19.27 0.52 2.57
N ASP A 191 19.83 -0.63 2.19
CA ASP A 191 20.75 -1.39 3.04
C ASP A 191 22.18 -0.82 2.95
N ARG A 192 22.70 -0.34 4.08
CA ARG A 192 24.03 0.30 4.16
C ARG A 192 25.16 -0.59 3.65
N LYS A 193 25.08 -1.91 3.89
CA LYS A 193 26.11 -2.86 3.47
C LYS A 193 26.06 -3.09 1.96
N LEU A 194 24.87 -3.29 1.42
CA LEU A 194 24.66 -3.49 -0.01
C LEU A 194 25.00 -2.22 -0.79
N PHE A 195 24.60 -1.05 -0.28
CA PHE A 195 24.91 0.23 -0.88
C PHE A 195 26.41 0.51 -0.92
N ALA A 196 27.12 0.31 0.19
CA ALA A 196 28.58 0.46 0.24
C ALA A 196 29.30 -0.50 -0.74
N ALA A 197 28.84 -1.74 -0.85
CA ALA A 197 29.38 -2.70 -1.80
C ALA A 197 29.14 -2.27 -3.26
N MET A 198 27.98 -1.70 -3.55
CA MET A 198 27.65 -1.15 -4.87
C MET A 198 28.54 0.05 -5.22
N LEU A 199 28.73 1.01 -4.29
CA LEU A 199 29.61 2.15 -4.51
C LEU A 199 31.06 1.72 -4.78
N ASN A 200 31.59 0.75 -4.03
CA ASN A 200 32.91 0.18 -4.24
C ASN A 200 33.02 -0.46 -5.63
N LYS A 201 32.02 -1.22 -6.06
CA LYS A 201 31.99 -1.85 -7.42
C LYS A 201 32.01 -0.81 -8.54
N LEU A 202 31.39 0.35 -8.31
CA LEU A 202 31.30 1.45 -9.26
C LEU A 202 32.50 2.41 -9.16
N ASN A 203 33.43 2.19 -8.23
CA ASN A 203 34.54 3.09 -7.91
C ASN A 203 34.07 4.51 -7.55
N ILE A 204 32.94 4.64 -6.88
CA ILE A 204 32.42 5.92 -6.39
C ILE A 204 33.00 6.16 -5.00
N PRO A 205 33.66 7.32 -4.76
CA PRO A 205 34.22 7.67 -3.45
C PRO A 205 33.12 7.71 -2.37
N GLN A 206 33.43 7.15 -1.22
CA GLN A 206 32.55 7.21 -0.04
C GLN A 206 33.40 7.45 1.22
N PRO A 207 32.82 8.02 2.29
CA PRO A 207 33.50 8.14 3.57
C PRO A 207 33.91 6.76 4.11
N PRO A 208 35.01 6.66 4.86
CA PRO A 208 35.34 5.43 5.58
C PRO A 208 34.17 5.02 6.47
N ASN A 209 33.73 3.79 6.33
CA ASN A 209 32.62 3.26 7.11
C ASN A 209 32.95 1.88 7.68
N GLY A 210 32.27 1.52 8.74
CA GLY A 210 32.32 0.22 9.38
C GLY A 210 30.90 -0.23 9.78
N LEU A 211 30.67 -1.53 9.80
CA LEU A 211 29.41 -2.13 10.21
C LEU A 211 29.63 -2.91 11.50
N ALA A 212 28.82 -2.60 12.52
CA ALA A 212 28.67 -3.41 13.71
C ALA A 212 27.30 -4.11 13.66
N THR A 213 27.30 -5.42 13.69
CA THR A 213 26.07 -6.23 13.65
C THR A 213 25.74 -6.88 14.98
N ASN A 214 26.68 -6.89 15.91
CA ASN A 214 26.51 -7.45 17.27
C ASN A 214 27.19 -6.52 18.27
N GLU A 215 26.67 -6.53 19.51
CA GLU A 215 27.41 -6.00 20.67
C GLU A 215 28.60 -6.92 20.95
N ALA A 216 29.79 -6.33 21.11
CA ALA A 216 31.00 -7.06 21.43
C ALA A 216 31.04 -7.48 22.93
#